data_93edd7c77e2df730a8ef7494a6d595ac
#
_entry.id   93edd7c77e2df730a8ef7494a6d595ac
#
_cell.length_a   1.000
_cell.length_b   1.000
_cell.length_c   1.000
_cell.angle_alpha   90.00
_cell.angle_beta   90.00
_cell.angle_gamma   90.00
#
_symmetry.space_group_name_H-M   'P 1'
#
loop_
_entity.id
_entity.type
_entity.pdbx_description
1 polymer ?
#
loop_
_entity_poly.entity_id
_entity_poly.type
_entity_poly.pdbx_seq_one_letter_code
_entity_poly.pdbx_strand_id
1 'polypeptide(L)'
;MDLLSYDNHTFENEVFSGQTIKGREFQDCTFIKCDFSNSSSPHNKFLDCTFDGCNLSMLKLNGSTLSNAQFKNCKMLGIIFSDCQDMMFSVAFDGCMLDYSSFMGKKMLKTNFSRSSLKEVNFSRAILSESVFNDSDLSGAVFNQTNLSGANFISARNYSIEPELNIIKKASFSINGIYGLLEKYQIKIV
;
A
#
# COMPACT_ATOMS: atom_id res chain seq x y z
N MET A 1 28.63 -13.95 -7.30
CA MET A 1 27.39 -14.54 -6.75
C MET A 1 26.35 -14.21 -7.80
N ASP A 2 25.99 -15.18 -8.61
CA ASP A 2 25.06 -14.94 -9.70
C ASP A 2 23.70 -14.55 -9.10
N LEU A 3 23.21 -13.38 -9.52
CA LEU A 3 21.88 -12.92 -9.17
C LEU A 3 20.91 -13.91 -9.83
N LEU A 4 20.12 -14.63 -9.04
CA LEU A 4 19.09 -15.48 -9.58
C LEU A 4 17.97 -14.56 -10.10
N SER A 5 17.88 -14.40 -11.42
CA SER A 5 16.91 -13.53 -12.05
C SER A 5 15.84 -14.34 -12.79
N TYR A 6 14.61 -13.86 -12.71
CA TYR A 6 13.47 -14.40 -13.44
C TYR A 6 12.90 -13.27 -14.30
N ASP A 7 12.70 -13.57 -15.56
CA ASP A 7 12.15 -12.64 -16.54
C ASP A 7 10.91 -13.25 -17.21
N ASN A 8 9.83 -12.47 -17.27
CA ASN A 8 8.54 -12.86 -17.88
C ASN A 8 8.06 -14.25 -17.43
N HIS A 9 8.15 -14.52 -16.11
CA HIS A 9 7.80 -15.82 -15.54
C HIS A 9 6.51 -15.75 -14.72
N THR A 10 5.69 -16.82 -14.80
CA THR A 10 4.49 -16.96 -13.99
C THR A 10 4.71 -18.01 -12.91
N PHE A 11 4.54 -17.61 -11.66
CA PHE A 11 4.49 -18.48 -10.49
C PHE A 11 3.04 -18.68 -10.10
N GLU A 12 2.58 -19.91 -10.02
CA GLU A 12 1.19 -20.20 -9.69
C GLU A 12 1.10 -21.22 -8.55
N ASN A 13 0.31 -20.88 -7.51
CA ASN A 13 0.09 -21.69 -6.31
C ASN A 13 1.38 -22.08 -5.57
N GLU A 14 2.47 -21.32 -5.73
CA GLU A 14 3.74 -21.59 -5.06
C GLU A 14 3.68 -21.19 -3.56
N VAL A 15 4.35 -21.99 -2.72
CA VAL A 15 4.37 -21.79 -1.27
C VAL A 15 5.77 -21.36 -0.82
N PHE A 16 5.88 -20.08 -0.46
CA PHE A 16 7.10 -19.47 0.08
C PHE A 16 6.94 -19.12 1.58
N SER A 17 5.83 -19.54 2.20
CA SER A 17 5.51 -19.18 3.57
C SER A 17 6.63 -19.57 4.55
N GLY A 18 7.02 -18.64 5.42
CA GLY A 18 8.10 -18.81 6.40
C GLY A 18 9.52 -18.91 5.83
N GLN A 19 9.68 -18.85 4.50
CA GLN A 19 11.00 -18.98 3.86
C GLN A 19 11.73 -17.64 3.77
N THR A 20 13.03 -17.70 3.54
CA THR A 20 13.85 -16.55 3.18
C THR A 20 14.26 -16.62 1.71
N ILE A 21 13.78 -15.65 0.92
CA ILE A 21 14.08 -15.49 -0.51
C ILE A 21 14.92 -14.22 -0.63
N LYS A 22 16.23 -14.32 -0.86
CA LYS A 22 17.14 -13.19 -0.80
C LYS A 22 17.87 -12.94 -2.11
N GLY A 23 18.03 -11.64 -2.46
CA GLY A 23 18.91 -11.20 -3.54
C GLY A 23 18.48 -11.70 -4.94
N ARG A 24 17.16 -11.83 -5.15
CA ARG A 24 16.61 -12.22 -6.45
C ARG A 24 16.07 -11.01 -7.18
N GLU A 25 16.07 -11.09 -8.49
CA GLU A 25 15.45 -10.12 -9.38
C GLU A 25 14.31 -10.78 -10.14
N PHE A 26 13.13 -10.17 -10.07
CA PHE A 26 11.93 -10.58 -10.78
C PHE A 26 11.55 -9.41 -11.69
N GLN A 27 11.62 -9.62 -13.00
CA GLN A 27 11.27 -8.65 -14.03
C GLN A 27 10.05 -9.19 -14.81
N ASP A 28 9.01 -8.37 -14.99
CA ASP A 28 7.79 -8.72 -15.71
C ASP A 28 7.14 -10.06 -15.25
N CYS A 29 7.30 -10.38 -13.95
CA CYS A 29 6.81 -11.63 -13.39
C CYS A 29 5.39 -11.51 -12.86
N THR A 30 4.64 -12.61 -12.95
CA THR A 30 3.29 -12.71 -12.40
C THR A 30 3.24 -13.79 -11.31
N PHE A 31 2.71 -13.44 -10.15
CA PHE A 31 2.48 -14.36 -9.03
C PHE A 31 0.98 -14.54 -8.84
N ILE A 32 0.47 -15.75 -9.05
CA ILE A 32 -0.95 -16.07 -8.96
C ILE A 32 -1.18 -17.01 -7.78
N LYS A 33 -2.01 -16.58 -6.81
CA LYS A 33 -2.39 -17.38 -5.63
C LYS A 33 -1.19 -17.96 -4.86
N CYS A 34 -0.04 -17.28 -4.89
CA CYS A 34 1.15 -17.70 -4.15
C CYS A 34 1.04 -17.31 -2.67
N ASP A 35 1.64 -18.11 -1.79
CA ASP A 35 1.68 -17.85 -0.35
C ASP A 35 3.10 -17.42 0.08
N PHE A 36 3.25 -16.13 0.40
CA PHE A 36 4.45 -15.51 0.97
C PHE A 36 4.29 -15.18 2.46
N SER A 37 3.26 -15.70 3.12
CA SER A 37 2.97 -15.31 4.50
C SER A 37 4.14 -15.61 5.44
N ASN A 38 4.43 -14.66 6.35
CA ASN A 38 5.53 -14.76 7.32
C ASN A 38 6.92 -15.01 6.70
N SER A 39 7.08 -14.83 5.38
CA SER A 39 8.36 -14.99 4.71
C SER A 39 9.23 -13.72 4.81
N SER A 40 10.50 -13.86 4.47
CA SER A 40 11.46 -12.77 4.40
C SER A 40 12.04 -12.67 3.00
N SER A 41 11.89 -11.51 2.37
CA SER A 41 12.35 -11.25 1.00
C SER A 41 13.31 -10.04 0.97
N PRO A 42 14.46 -10.10 1.70
CA PRO A 42 15.35 -8.95 1.78
C PRO A 42 16.16 -8.77 0.49
N HIS A 43 16.33 -7.49 0.11
CA HIS A 43 17.15 -7.07 -1.04
C HIS A 43 16.75 -7.72 -2.36
N ASN A 44 15.48 -8.08 -2.53
CA ASN A 44 14.94 -8.53 -3.81
C ASN A 44 14.52 -7.31 -4.65
N LYS A 45 14.46 -7.52 -5.96
CA LYS A 45 13.87 -6.54 -6.87
C LYS A 45 12.64 -7.15 -7.51
N PHE A 46 11.52 -6.45 -7.41
CA PHE A 46 10.26 -6.75 -8.10
C PHE A 46 10.00 -5.58 -9.06
N LEU A 47 10.29 -5.80 -10.32
CA LEU A 47 10.20 -4.79 -11.38
C LEU A 47 9.06 -5.20 -12.33
N ASP A 48 8.09 -4.31 -12.51
CA ASP A 48 6.92 -4.54 -13.37
C ASP A 48 6.16 -5.84 -13.05
N CYS A 49 6.14 -6.22 -11.76
CA CYS A 49 5.55 -7.48 -11.31
C CYS A 49 4.07 -7.31 -10.92
N THR A 50 3.29 -8.38 -11.17
CA THR A 50 1.90 -8.47 -10.73
C THR A 50 1.73 -9.61 -9.72
N PHE A 51 1.02 -9.31 -8.60
CA PHE A 51 0.58 -10.28 -7.62
C PHE A 51 -0.95 -10.34 -7.65
N ASP A 52 -1.52 -11.50 -7.91
CA ASP A 52 -2.98 -11.68 -7.97
C ASP A 52 -3.42 -12.81 -7.04
N GLY A 53 -4.32 -12.50 -6.11
CA GLY A 53 -4.86 -13.43 -5.14
C GLY A 53 -3.84 -14.01 -4.15
N CYS A 54 -2.67 -13.37 -4.00
CA CYS A 54 -1.59 -13.85 -3.15
C CYS A 54 -1.81 -13.53 -1.66
N ASN A 55 -1.26 -14.37 -0.78
CA ASN A 55 -1.13 -14.08 0.64
C ASN A 55 0.31 -13.60 0.93
N LEU A 56 0.46 -12.30 1.21
CA LEU A 56 1.74 -11.66 1.57
C LEU A 56 1.73 -11.18 3.03
N SER A 57 0.82 -11.67 3.88
CA SER A 57 0.70 -11.19 5.26
C SER A 57 2.00 -11.36 6.02
N MET A 58 2.46 -10.31 6.72
CA MET A 58 3.70 -10.29 7.51
C MET A 58 4.98 -10.53 6.69
N LEU A 59 4.92 -10.34 5.35
CA LEU A 59 6.09 -10.42 4.47
C LEU A 59 7.08 -9.29 4.83
N LYS A 60 8.33 -9.65 5.07
CA LYS A 60 9.41 -8.70 5.34
C LYS A 60 10.15 -8.35 4.05
N LEU A 61 10.16 -7.06 3.69
CA LEU A 61 10.69 -6.54 2.43
C LEU A 61 11.95 -5.65 2.64
N ASN A 62 12.73 -5.92 3.69
CA ASN A 62 13.86 -5.09 4.08
C ASN A 62 14.84 -4.86 2.91
N GLY A 63 15.02 -3.60 2.52
CA GLY A 63 15.90 -3.20 1.43
C GLY A 63 15.52 -3.68 0.04
N SER A 64 14.29 -4.21 -0.14
CA SER A 64 13.80 -4.63 -1.45
C SER A 64 13.28 -3.46 -2.28
N THR A 65 13.39 -3.57 -3.59
CA THR A 65 12.86 -2.62 -4.56
C THR A 65 11.50 -3.10 -5.07
N LEU A 66 10.50 -2.22 -5.02
CA LEU A 66 9.19 -2.41 -5.65
C LEU A 66 9.04 -1.31 -6.71
N SER A 67 9.18 -1.66 -7.98
CA SER A 67 9.03 -0.74 -9.10
C SER A 67 7.87 -1.18 -9.98
N ASN A 68 6.84 -0.35 -10.09
CA ASN A 68 5.60 -0.65 -10.82
C ASN A 68 4.97 -1.99 -10.41
N ALA A 69 5.03 -2.31 -9.11
CA ALA A 69 4.46 -3.55 -8.57
C ALA A 69 2.95 -3.41 -8.36
N GLN A 70 2.18 -4.31 -8.98
CA GLN A 70 0.71 -4.32 -8.94
C GLN A 70 0.21 -5.43 -8.02
N PHE A 71 -0.66 -5.09 -7.08
CA PHE A 71 -1.29 -6.04 -6.18
C PHE A 71 -2.80 -6.06 -6.40
N LYS A 72 -3.35 -7.23 -6.72
CA LYS A 72 -4.79 -7.42 -6.98
C LYS A 72 -5.32 -8.51 -6.06
N ASN A 73 -6.41 -8.23 -5.35
CA ASN A 73 -7.09 -9.19 -4.49
C ASN A 73 -6.16 -9.89 -3.48
N CYS A 74 -5.09 -9.22 -3.05
CA CYS A 74 -4.07 -9.82 -2.18
C CYS A 74 -4.38 -9.58 -0.69
N LYS A 75 -3.99 -10.54 0.15
CA LYS A 75 -3.95 -10.40 1.60
C LYS A 75 -2.54 -9.96 2.01
N MET A 76 -2.43 -8.75 2.61
CA MET A 76 -1.15 -8.06 2.83
C MET A 76 -1.08 -7.45 4.23
N LEU A 77 -1.54 -8.18 5.24
CA LEU A 77 -1.63 -7.65 6.61
C LEU A 77 -0.24 -7.39 7.20
N GLY A 78 -0.06 -6.22 7.84
CA GLY A 78 1.10 -5.90 8.67
C GLY A 78 2.42 -5.76 7.91
N ILE A 79 2.41 -5.43 6.62
CA ILE A 79 3.65 -5.20 5.85
C ILE A 79 4.23 -3.82 6.18
N ILE A 80 5.53 -3.76 6.43
CA ILE A 80 6.26 -2.51 6.66
C ILE A 80 6.93 -2.07 5.36
N PHE A 81 6.17 -1.34 4.51
CA PHE A 81 6.69 -0.84 3.24
C PHE A 81 7.76 0.24 3.41
N SER A 82 7.80 0.93 4.55
CA SER A 82 8.87 1.88 4.87
C SER A 82 10.26 1.23 4.85
N ASP A 83 10.37 -0.08 5.02
CA ASP A 83 11.63 -0.82 4.94
C ASP A 83 12.13 -1.09 3.51
N CYS A 84 11.27 -0.89 2.51
CA CYS A 84 11.66 -0.99 1.09
C CYS A 84 12.58 0.18 0.68
N GLN A 85 13.35 0.00 -0.40
CA GLN A 85 14.12 1.08 -1.02
C GLN A 85 13.17 2.21 -1.47
N ASP A 86 13.60 3.47 -1.29
CA ASP A 86 12.83 4.63 -1.75
C ASP A 86 13.00 4.87 -3.25
N MET A 87 14.17 4.51 -3.78
CA MET A 87 14.44 4.66 -5.20
C MET A 87 13.51 3.77 -6.01
N MET A 88 12.79 4.36 -6.95
CA MET A 88 11.84 3.71 -7.85
C MET A 88 10.63 3.07 -7.14
N PHE A 89 10.37 3.39 -5.85
CA PHE A 89 9.22 2.84 -5.15
C PHE A 89 7.92 3.26 -5.83
N SER A 90 7.27 2.30 -6.47
CA SER A 90 6.01 2.49 -7.19
C SER A 90 5.14 1.25 -7.05
N VAL A 91 3.94 1.42 -6.52
CA VAL A 91 3.02 0.33 -6.20
C VAL A 91 1.59 0.73 -6.52
N ALA A 92 0.72 -0.25 -6.76
CA ALA A 92 -0.72 -0.03 -6.82
C ALA A 92 -1.47 -1.22 -6.18
N PHE A 93 -2.60 -0.93 -5.57
CA PHE A 93 -3.41 -1.90 -4.84
C PHE A 93 -4.85 -1.82 -5.33
N ASP A 94 -5.44 -2.96 -5.63
CA ASP A 94 -6.83 -3.07 -6.02
C ASP A 94 -7.47 -4.28 -5.35
N GLY A 95 -8.49 -4.05 -4.52
CA GLY A 95 -9.16 -5.12 -3.77
C GLY A 95 -8.29 -5.81 -2.72
N CYS A 96 -7.28 -5.13 -2.18
CA CYS A 96 -6.32 -5.70 -1.23
C CYS A 96 -6.71 -5.49 0.24
N MET A 97 -6.25 -6.38 1.11
CA MET A 97 -6.32 -6.24 2.57
C MET A 97 -4.96 -5.81 3.11
N LEU A 98 -4.79 -4.52 3.40
CA LEU A 98 -3.52 -3.90 3.83
C LEU A 98 -3.51 -3.53 5.32
N ASP A 99 -4.48 -4.03 6.09
CA ASP A 99 -4.67 -3.63 7.47
C ASP A 99 -3.37 -3.76 8.28
N TYR A 100 -3.11 -2.79 9.17
CA TYR A 100 -1.93 -2.70 10.03
C TYR A 100 -0.60 -2.51 9.29
N SER A 101 -0.60 -2.22 7.99
CA SER A 101 0.62 -1.96 7.22
C SER A 101 1.15 -0.54 7.42
N SER A 102 2.41 -0.30 7.08
CA SER A 102 3.03 1.01 7.22
C SER A 102 3.66 1.48 5.91
N PHE A 103 3.25 2.67 5.48
CA PHE A 103 3.85 3.43 4.38
C PHE A 103 4.51 4.72 4.88
N MET A 104 4.90 4.75 6.14
CA MET A 104 5.46 5.95 6.77
C MET A 104 6.63 6.51 5.95
N GLY A 105 6.54 7.80 5.59
CA GLY A 105 7.56 8.54 4.84
C GLY A 105 7.66 8.19 3.36
N LYS A 106 6.90 7.24 2.84
CA LYS A 106 6.98 6.84 1.41
C LYS A 106 6.44 7.92 0.46
N LYS A 107 7.10 8.05 -0.69
CA LYS A 107 6.65 8.87 -1.80
C LYS A 107 5.84 8.01 -2.77
N MET A 108 4.54 8.25 -2.81
CA MET A 108 3.56 7.43 -3.55
C MET A 108 2.57 8.32 -4.30
N LEU A 109 3.07 9.04 -5.30
CA LEU A 109 2.21 9.90 -6.12
C LEU A 109 1.31 9.05 -7.01
N LYS A 110 0.05 9.46 -7.15
CA LYS A 110 -0.94 8.82 -8.04
C LYS A 110 -1.16 7.34 -7.75
N THR A 111 -0.87 6.91 -6.53
CA THR A 111 -1.05 5.51 -6.13
C THR A 111 -2.53 5.17 -6.04
N ASN A 112 -2.90 4.03 -6.64
CA ASN A 112 -4.23 3.47 -6.52
C ASN A 112 -4.33 2.57 -5.28
N PHE A 113 -5.37 2.83 -4.44
CA PHE A 113 -5.73 2.00 -3.28
C PHE A 113 -7.20 1.55 -3.37
N SER A 114 -7.77 1.51 -4.56
CA SER A 114 -9.22 1.27 -4.72
C SER A 114 -9.66 -0.07 -4.16
N ARG A 115 -10.88 -0.10 -3.61
CA ARG A 115 -11.58 -1.29 -3.09
C ARG A 115 -10.80 -2.06 -2.01
N SER A 116 -9.89 -1.36 -1.31
CA SER A 116 -8.96 -2.00 -0.37
C SER A 116 -9.34 -1.74 1.08
N SER A 117 -9.04 -2.69 1.97
CA SER A 117 -9.06 -2.47 3.41
C SER A 117 -7.73 -1.88 3.83
N LEU A 118 -7.79 -0.70 4.48
CA LEU A 118 -6.65 0.09 4.92
C LEU A 118 -6.74 0.41 6.41
N LYS A 119 -7.34 -0.51 7.18
CA LYS A 119 -7.58 -0.31 8.61
C LYS A 119 -6.27 -0.24 9.37
N GLU A 120 -6.15 0.77 10.24
CA GLU A 120 -4.95 0.98 11.07
C GLU A 120 -3.64 1.12 10.25
N VAL A 121 -3.73 1.51 8.96
CA VAL A 121 -2.55 1.74 8.13
C VAL A 121 -1.88 3.06 8.52
N ASN A 122 -0.56 3.05 8.62
CA ASN A 122 0.21 4.26 8.92
C ASN A 122 0.73 4.95 7.65
N PHE A 123 0.15 6.11 7.31
CA PHE A 123 0.56 6.98 6.21
C PHE A 123 1.32 8.23 6.68
N SER A 124 1.74 8.29 7.95
CA SER A 124 2.41 9.48 8.48
C SER A 124 3.62 9.87 7.62
N ARG A 125 3.75 11.16 7.31
CA ARG A 125 4.82 11.74 6.47
C ARG A 125 4.90 11.20 5.05
N ALA A 126 3.91 10.43 4.58
CA ALA A 126 3.87 9.96 3.21
C ALA A 126 3.48 11.10 2.24
N ILE A 127 3.92 10.98 0.97
CA ILE A 127 3.49 11.85 -0.12
C ILE A 127 2.52 11.06 -0.99
N LEU A 128 1.25 11.35 -0.86
CA LEU A 128 0.11 10.68 -1.51
C LEU A 128 -0.63 11.61 -2.48
N SER A 129 0.10 12.58 -3.05
CA SER A 129 -0.53 13.52 -3.98
C SER A 129 -1.18 12.82 -5.15
N GLU A 130 -2.41 13.20 -5.48
CA GLU A 130 -3.24 12.65 -6.55
C GLU A 130 -3.54 11.14 -6.41
N SER A 131 -3.34 10.55 -5.23
CA SER A 131 -3.67 9.13 -4.97
C SER A 131 -5.18 8.92 -4.86
N VAL A 132 -5.63 7.68 -5.14
CA VAL A 132 -7.04 7.34 -5.25
C VAL A 132 -7.40 6.30 -4.18
N PHE A 133 -8.43 6.60 -3.37
CA PHE A 133 -8.94 5.76 -2.29
C PHE A 133 -10.40 5.31 -2.53
N ASN A 134 -10.78 5.13 -3.80
CA ASN A 134 -12.16 4.79 -4.14
C ASN A 134 -12.59 3.48 -3.47
N ASP A 135 -13.75 3.51 -2.80
CA ASP A 135 -14.38 2.36 -2.13
C ASP A 135 -13.51 1.69 -1.06
N SER A 136 -12.49 2.40 -0.54
CA SER A 136 -11.59 1.88 0.49
C SER A 136 -12.10 2.16 1.89
N ASP A 137 -11.78 1.26 2.83
CA ASP A 137 -12.04 1.41 4.27
C ASP A 137 -10.77 1.87 4.98
N LEU A 138 -10.82 3.09 5.53
CA LEU A 138 -9.70 3.76 6.20
C LEU A 138 -9.89 3.84 7.73
N SER A 139 -10.66 2.92 8.31
CA SER A 139 -10.89 2.89 9.77
C SER A 139 -9.57 2.87 10.54
N GLY A 140 -9.35 3.86 11.40
CA GLY A 140 -8.12 3.97 12.20
C GLY A 140 -6.84 4.27 11.41
N ALA A 141 -6.92 4.52 10.10
CA ALA A 141 -5.75 4.91 9.30
C ALA A 141 -5.16 6.25 9.79
N VAL A 142 -3.85 6.31 9.91
CA VAL A 142 -3.14 7.46 10.47
C VAL A 142 -2.57 8.33 9.38
N PHE A 143 -3.03 9.59 9.31
CA PHE A 143 -2.50 10.65 8.46
C PHE A 143 -1.96 11.77 9.35
N ASN A 144 -0.65 11.88 9.42
CA ASN A 144 0.02 12.92 10.18
C ASN A 144 1.20 13.47 9.38
N GLN A 145 1.23 14.77 9.11
CA GLN A 145 2.21 15.42 8.22
C GLN A 145 2.22 14.81 6.81
N THR A 146 1.07 14.29 6.36
CA THR A 146 0.93 13.60 5.07
C THR A 146 0.55 14.62 3.98
N ASN A 147 1.15 14.49 2.80
CA ASN A 147 0.75 15.28 1.65
C ASN A 147 -0.31 14.53 0.83
N LEU A 148 -1.55 15.01 0.93
CA LEU A 148 -2.74 14.49 0.26
C LEU A 148 -3.23 15.41 -0.87
N SER A 149 -2.36 16.30 -1.39
CA SER A 149 -2.76 17.28 -2.43
C SER A 149 -3.38 16.59 -3.63
N GLY A 150 -4.62 16.94 -3.97
CA GLY A 150 -5.33 16.36 -5.11
C GLY A 150 -5.78 14.92 -4.93
N ALA A 151 -5.60 14.31 -3.75
CA ALA A 151 -6.04 12.94 -3.49
C ALA A 151 -7.57 12.82 -3.53
N ASN A 152 -8.08 11.65 -3.97
CA ASN A 152 -9.50 11.38 -4.13
C ASN A 152 -10.02 10.46 -3.02
N PHE A 153 -10.89 11.00 -2.16
CA PHE A 153 -11.59 10.29 -1.08
C PHE A 153 -13.11 10.25 -1.28
N ILE A 154 -13.63 10.54 -2.49
CA ILE A 154 -15.07 10.71 -2.72
C ILE A 154 -15.89 9.50 -2.27
N SER A 155 -15.44 8.27 -2.55
CA SER A 155 -16.12 7.05 -2.12
C SER A 155 -15.37 6.30 -1.00
N ALA A 156 -14.29 6.88 -0.47
CA ALA A 156 -13.59 6.33 0.69
C ALA A 156 -14.44 6.44 1.95
N ARG A 157 -14.25 5.51 2.88
CA ARG A 157 -15.05 5.41 4.11
C ARG A 157 -14.17 5.42 5.36
N ASN A 158 -14.76 5.90 6.47
CA ASN A 158 -14.20 5.79 7.81
C ASN A 158 -12.82 6.46 8.00
N TYR A 159 -12.49 7.44 7.16
CA TYR A 159 -11.25 8.21 7.36
C TYR A 159 -11.43 9.27 8.45
N SER A 160 -10.35 9.53 9.20
CA SER A 160 -10.20 10.66 10.08
C SER A 160 -8.92 11.41 9.70
N ILE A 161 -9.06 12.60 9.14
CA ILE A 161 -7.94 13.42 8.62
C ILE A 161 -8.03 14.81 9.22
N GLU A 162 -7.03 15.20 10.00
CA GLU A 162 -6.94 16.56 10.53
C GLU A 162 -6.34 17.50 9.48
N PRO A 163 -7.13 18.49 8.95
CA PRO A 163 -6.65 19.39 7.90
C PRO A 163 -5.42 20.21 8.29
N GLU A 164 -5.30 20.59 9.57
CA GLU A 164 -4.18 21.40 10.06
C GLU A 164 -2.85 20.62 10.17
N LEU A 165 -2.93 19.30 10.28
CA LEU A 165 -1.74 18.44 10.36
C LEU A 165 -1.32 17.87 9.01
N ASN A 166 -2.12 18.10 7.94
CA ASN A 166 -1.94 17.49 6.64
C ASN A 166 -2.06 18.51 5.51
N ILE A 167 -1.49 18.21 4.34
CA ILE A 167 -1.66 19.06 3.15
C ILE A 167 -2.78 18.48 2.31
N ILE A 168 -3.98 19.07 2.37
CA ILE A 168 -5.17 18.58 1.66
C ILE A 168 -5.59 19.46 0.47
N LYS A 169 -4.70 20.34 -0.04
CA LYS A 169 -5.00 21.25 -1.14
C LYS A 169 -5.53 20.50 -2.36
N LYS A 170 -6.72 20.86 -2.86
CA LYS A 170 -7.40 20.21 -3.99
C LYS A 170 -7.77 18.73 -3.78
N ALA A 171 -7.66 18.18 -2.57
CA ALA A 171 -8.20 16.86 -2.30
C ALA A 171 -9.72 16.88 -2.40
N SER A 172 -10.31 15.76 -2.84
CA SER A 172 -11.75 15.63 -3.07
C SER A 172 -12.37 14.71 -2.03
N PHE A 173 -13.43 15.18 -1.37
CA PHE A 173 -14.19 14.45 -0.37
C PHE A 173 -15.67 14.49 -0.73
N SER A 174 -16.42 13.44 -0.37
CA SER A 174 -17.88 13.50 -0.49
C SER A 174 -18.48 14.36 0.63
N ILE A 175 -19.66 14.92 0.38
CA ILE A 175 -20.38 15.65 1.42
C ILE A 175 -20.71 14.76 2.64
N ASN A 176 -21.02 13.48 2.38
CA ASN A 176 -21.32 12.51 3.43
C ASN A 176 -20.09 12.09 4.25
N GLY A 177 -18.88 12.28 3.71
CA GLY A 177 -17.63 11.95 4.39
C GLY A 177 -16.97 13.12 5.12
N ILE A 178 -17.55 14.33 5.03
CA ILE A 178 -16.94 15.53 5.61
C ILE A 178 -16.76 15.45 7.15
N TYR A 179 -17.54 14.60 7.82
CA TYR A 179 -17.37 14.33 9.24
C TYR A 179 -15.94 13.89 9.57
N GLY A 180 -15.30 13.08 8.73
CA GLY A 180 -13.92 12.62 8.93
C GLY A 180 -12.85 13.73 8.90
N LEU A 181 -13.20 14.95 8.46
CA LEU A 181 -12.33 16.13 8.53
C LEU A 181 -12.61 16.97 9.80
N LEU A 182 -13.72 16.73 10.48
CA LEU A 182 -14.22 17.54 11.57
C LEU A 182 -14.33 16.76 12.90
N GLU A 183 -14.01 15.47 12.86
CA GLU A 183 -14.19 14.56 13.99
C GLU A 183 -13.53 15.06 15.28
N LYS A 184 -12.34 15.65 15.18
CA LYS A 184 -11.61 16.18 16.35
C LYS A 184 -12.37 17.29 17.10
N TYR A 185 -13.27 18.01 16.43
CA TYR A 185 -14.03 19.10 17.05
C TYR A 185 -15.25 18.62 17.84
N GLN A 186 -15.62 17.33 17.73
CA GLN A 186 -16.77 16.72 18.41
C GLN A 186 -18.07 17.51 18.22
N ILE A 187 -18.24 18.13 17.03
CA ILE A 187 -19.42 18.92 16.69
C ILE A 187 -20.54 18.03 16.16
N LYS A 188 -21.77 18.50 16.31
CA LYS A 188 -22.95 17.84 15.72
C LYS A 188 -23.21 18.43 14.35
N ILE A 189 -23.20 17.58 13.34
CA ILE A 189 -23.60 17.90 11.97
C ILE A 189 -25.04 17.43 11.79
N VAL A 190 -25.92 18.31 11.34
CA VAL A 190 -27.37 18.09 11.21
C VAL A 190 -27.81 18.34 9.78
#